data_f8e8ce4ced492facf61647183b4087ee
#
_entry.id   f8e8ce4ced492facf61647183b4087ee
#
_cell.length_a   1.000
_cell.length_b   1.000
_cell.length_c   1.000
_cell.angle_alpha   90.00
_cell.angle_beta   90.00
_cell.angle_gamma   90.00
#
_symmetry.space_group_name_H-M   'P 1'
#
loop_
_entity.id
_entity.type
_entity.pdbx_description
1 polymer ?
#
loop_
_entity_poly.entity_id
_entity_poly.type
_entity_poly.pdbx_seq_one_letter_code
_entity_poly.pdbx_strand_id
1 'polypeptide(L)'
;MKKFAVCIMFLALTAGMCFADGEKLKSLSQLKNERLAAQRGTVGQFIAEDLLGDKKSELLTTYEKYVDAVAALRQGKIRAIVMDEMPAKRFLNAVEGLAIMDEALSNESYAIGFKKGNSELVSAVNKALSEMKADGTMAAIFAKYIDGDYSAVKPDDIDFNKGAEGGKLYVGTEAGFAPYELKVGNGFIGIDIEMCANIAKKLGKELVIINMNFDALPTAVSTGKVDMICAGMTVTDERKQNMDFSDDYVTGAKQVALVRADDYEK
;
A
#
# COMPACT_ATOMS: atom_id res chain seq x y z
N MET A 1 1.94 -26.82 69.02
CA MET A 1 1.63 -25.69 68.10
C MET A 1 1.90 -26.14 66.69
N LYS A 2 0.85 -26.52 65.94
CA LYS A 2 0.97 -27.01 64.55
C LYS A 2 0.84 -25.84 63.60
N LYS A 3 1.88 -25.54 62.79
CA LYS A 3 1.86 -24.57 61.75
C LYS A 3 1.20 -25.19 60.47
N PHE A 4 0.06 -24.70 60.10
CA PHE A 4 -0.57 -25.02 58.81
C PHE A 4 0.09 -24.11 57.73
N ALA A 5 0.75 -24.73 56.76
CA ALA A 5 1.19 -24.07 55.53
C ALA A 5 0.07 -24.20 54.52
N VAL A 6 -0.55 -23.08 54.16
CA VAL A 6 -1.50 -22.98 53.06
C VAL A 6 -0.70 -22.78 51.78
N CYS A 7 -0.63 -23.80 50.95
CA CYS A 7 -0.10 -23.73 49.59
C CYS A 7 -1.17 -23.17 48.68
N ILE A 8 -1.09 -21.89 48.32
CA ILE A 8 -1.93 -21.28 47.31
C ILE A 8 -1.33 -21.60 45.93
N MET A 9 -1.96 -22.58 45.28
CA MET A 9 -1.61 -22.97 43.92
C MET A 9 -2.26 -21.96 42.95
N PHE A 10 -1.46 -20.98 42.45
CA PHE A 10 -1.87 -20.11 41.37
C PHE A 10 -1.95 -20.94 40.08
N LEU A 11 -3.15 -21.35 39.71
CA LEU A 11 -3.43 -21.87 38.39
C LEU A 11 -3.51 -20.67 37.43
N ALA A 12 -2.40 -20.40 36.75
CA ALA A 12 -2.40 -19.45 35.63
C ALA A 12 -3.17 -20.11 34.48
N LEU A 13 -4.46 -19.79 34.39
CA LEU A 13 -5.28 -20.07 33.20
C LEU A 13 -4.83 -19.15 32.08
N THR A 14 -3.79 -19.53 31.34
CA THR A 14 -3.56 -18.95 30.01
C THR A 14 -4.67 -19.51 29.10
N ALA A 15 -5.78 -18.78 29.04
CA ALA A 15 -6.74 -18.97 27.98
C ALA A 15 -6.08 -18.51 26.67
N GLY A 16 -5.27 -19.39 26.10
CA GLY A 16 -4.95 -19.34 24.67
C GLY A 16 -6.30 -19.50 23.97
N MET A 17 -6.83 -18.40 23.42
CA MET A 17 -7.88 -18.50 22.42
C MET A 17 -7.25 -19.22 21.21
N CYS A 18 -7.24 -20.56 21.22
CA CYS A 18 -7.18 -21.33 20.00
C CYS A 18 -8.46 -21.00 19.24
N PHE A 19 -8.36 -20.06 18.30
CA PHE A 19 -9.35 -20.02 17.24
C PHE A 19 -9.26 -21.35 16.54
N ALA A 20 -10.38 -22.09 16.48
CA ALA A 20 -10.46 -23.37 15.79
C ALA A 20 -9.83 -23.19 14.41
N ASP A 21 -8.88 -24.08 14.06
CA ASP A 21 -8.34 -24.17 12.70
C ASP A 21 -9.54 -24.41 11.77
N GLY A 22 -9.96 -23.35 11.07
CA GLY A 22 -10.97 -23.43 10.04
C GLY A 22 -10.45 -24.29 8.90
N GLU A 23 -11.35 -24.78 8.06
CA GLU A 23 -10.97 -25.46 6.82
C GLU A 23 -9.97 -24.58 6.04
N LYS A 24 -8.94 -25.21 5.42
CA LYS A 24 -7.95 -24.49 4.62
C LYS A 24 -8.62 -23.80 3.46
N LEU A 25 -8.19 -22.59 3.17
CA LEU A 25 -8.60 -21.83 2.01
C LEU A 25 -8.02 -22.49 0.75
N LYS A 26 -8.85 -22.73 -0.27
CA LYS A 26 -8.47 -23.33 -1.55
C LYS A 26 -8.82 -22.42 -2.74
N SER A 27 -9.73 -21.45 -2.52
CA SER A 27 -10.20 -20.54 -3.57
C SER A 27 -10.66 -19.21 -2.99
N LEU A 28 -10.65 -18.18 -3.81
CA LEU A 28 -11.15 -16.84 -3.44
C LEU A 28 -12.63 -16.86 -3.05
N SER A 29 -13.43 -17.80 -3.58
CA SER A 29 -14.86 -17.90 -3.27
C SER A 29 -15.15 -18.20 -1.78
N GLN A 30 -14.20 -18.77 -1.06
CA GLN A 30 -14.33 -19.02 0.37
C GLN A 30 -14.18 -17.75 1.22
N LEU A 31 -13.50 -16.73 0.69
CA LEU A 31 -13.25 -15.46 1.40
C LEU A 31 -14.54 -14.73 1.80
N LYS A 32 -15.64 -14.93 1.08
CA LYS A 32 -16.95 -14.31 1.37
C LYS A 32 -17.54 -14.62 2.75
N ASN A 33 -16.97 -15.59 3.45
CA ASN A 33 -17.42 -16.01 4.80
C ASN A 33 -16.31 -15.83 5.85
N GLU A 34 -15.18 -15.25 5.46
CA GLU A 34 -14.00 -15.15 6.31
C GLU A 34 -13.82 -13.73 6.85
N ARG A 35 -13.09 -13.60 7.95
CA ARG A 35 -12.67 -12.31 8.47
C ARG A 35 -11.57 -11.74 7.59
N LEU A 36 -11.87 -10.68 6.87
CA LEU A 36 -10.98 -10.01 5.96
C LEU A 36 -10.42 -8.72 6.54
N ALA A 37 -9.30 -8.28 5.99
CA ALA A 37 -8.78 -6.94 6.20
C ALA A 37 -8.36 -6.29 4.88
N ALA A 38 -8.32 -4.96 4.91
CA ALA A 38 -7.74 -4.14 3.86
C ALA A 38 -7.22 -2.82 4.46
N GLN A 39 -6.40 -2.09 3.72
CA GLN A 39 -6.07 -0.73 4.11
C GLN A 39 -7.24 0.20 3.74
N ARG A 40 -7.54 1.15 4.63
CA ARG A 40 -8.66 2.08 4.46
C ARG A 40 -8.49 2.95 3.21
N GLY A 41 -9.58 3.07 2.44
CA GLY A 41 -9.65 3.91 1.24
C GLY A 41 -9.00 3.29 -0.01
N THR A 42 -8.46 2.06 0.06
CA THR A 42 -7.88 1.37 -1.08
C THR A 42 -8.91 0.61 -1.90
N VAL A 43 -8.57 0.24 -3.13
CA VAL A 43 -9.39 -0.67 -3.94
C VAL A 43 -9.50 -2.04 -3.28
N GLY A 44 -8.45 -2.48 -2.56
CA GLY A 44 -8.52 -3.70 -1.74
C GLY A 44 -9.65 -3.68 -0.71
N GLN A 45 -9.95 -2.53 -0.11
CA GLN A 45 -11.12 -2.40 0.75
C GLN A 45 -12.43 -2.59 -0.03
N PHE A 46 -12.60 -1.92 -1.18
CA PHE A 46 -13.83 -2.02 -1.98
C PHE A 46 -14.06 -3.45 -2.47
N ILE A 47 -13.01 -4.15 -2.91
CA ILE A 47 -13.09 -5.57 -3.28
C ILE A 47 -13.49 -6.44 -2.08
N ALA A 48 -12.91 -6.20 -0.90
CA ALA A 48 -13.28 -6.94 0.31
C ALA A 48 -14.74 -6.69 0.72
N GLU A 49 -15.23 -5.45 0.57
CA GLU A 49 -16.63 -5.10 0.80
C GLU A 49 -17.57 -5.83 -0.16
N ASP A 50 -17.21 -5.88 -1.46
CA ASP A 50 -17.99 -6.59 -2.48
C ASP A 50 -18.02 -8.10 -2.22
N LEU A 51 -16.89 -8.70 -1.86
CA LEU A 51 -16.80 -10.12 -1.52
C LEU A 51 -17.69 -10.49 -0.32
N LEU A 52 -17.74 -9.64 0.69
CA LEU A 52 -18.47 -9.88 1.93
C LEU A 52 -19.96 -9.49 1.84
N GLY A 53 -20.32 -8.56 0.94
CA GLY A 53 -21.68 -8.07 0.78
C GLY A 53 -22.24 -7.55 2.11
N ASP A 54 -23.41 -8.06 2.52
CA ASP A 54 -24.09 -7.64 3.75
C ASP A 54 -23.30 -7.96 5.04
N LYS A 55 -22.32 -8.88 4.98
CA LYS A 55 -21.49 -9.28 6.12
C LYS A 55 -20.31 -8.36 6.37
N LYS A 56 -20.07 -7.34 5.53
CA LYS A 56 -18.89 -6.47 5.61
C LYS A 56 -18.77 -5.76 6.97
N SER A 57 -19.86 -5.37 7.61
CA SER A 57 -19.83 -4.74 8.93
C SER A 57 -19.33 -5.65 10.05
N GLU A 58 -19.41 -6.97 9.87
CA GLU A 58 -19.03 -7.97 10.87
C GLU A 58 -17.66 -8.59 10.56
N LEU A 59 -17.34 -8.78 9.27
CA LEU A 59 -16.22 -9.56 8.82
C LEU A 59 -15.06 -8.75 8.23
N LEU A 60 -15.26 -7.45 7.92
CA LEU A 60 -14.20 -6.58 7.41
C LEU A 60 -13.62 -5.72 8.52
N THR A 61 -12.30 -5.76 8.67
CA THR A 61 -11.55 -4.81 9.49
C THR A 61 -10.62 -3.98 8.61
N THR A 62 -10.79 -2.65 8.61
CA THR A 62 -9.89 -1.76 7.88
C THR A 62 -8.79 -1.24 8.79
N TYR A 63 -7.57 -1.17 8.24
CA TYR A 63 -6.39 -0.65 8.92
C TYR A 63 -5.88 0.61 8.24
N GLU A 64 -5.20 1.48 8.97
CA GLU A 64 -4.53 2.63 8.37
C GLU A 64 -3.27 2.22 7.60
N LYS A 65 -2.62 1.13 8.04
CA LYS A 65 -1.38 0.62 7.43
C LYS A 65 -1.42 -0.90 7.28
N TYR A 66 -0.88 -1.37 6.17
CA TYR A 66 -0.77 -2.82 5.91
C TYR A 66 0.06 -3.56 6.96
N VAL A 67 1.08 -2.94 7.57
CA VAL A 67 1.88 -3.59 8.61
C VAL A 67 1.03 -4.01 9.82
N ASP A 68 0.01 -3.23 10.18
CA ASP A 68 -0.90 -3.55 11.28
C ASP A 68 -1.86 -4.69 10.89
N ALA A 69 -2.35 -4.69 9.65
CA ALA A 69 -3.15 -5.78 9.09
C ALA A 69 -2.34 -7.11 9.07
N VAL A 70 -1.07 -7.06 8.65
CA VAL A 70 -0.18 -8.24 8.66
C VAL A 70 0.06 -8.75 10.07
N ALA A 71 0.21 -7.86 11.05
CA ALA A 71 0.31 -8.27 12.44
C ALA A 71 -0.97 -8.98 12.94
N ALA A 72 -2.15 -8.49 12.56
CA ALA A 72 -3.43 -9.12 12.87
C ALA A 72 -3.62 -10.47 12.16
N LEU A 73 -3.18 -10.60 10.91
CA LEU A 73 -3.19 -11.85 10.15
C LEU A 73 -2.35 -12.93 10.84
N ARG A 74 -1.12 -12.59 11.23
CA ARG A 74 -0.23 -13.51 11.96
C ARG A 74 -0.80 -13.96 13.30
N GLN A 75 -1.56 -13.10 13.98
CA GLN A 75 -2.23 -13.41 15.24
C GLN A 75 -3.54 -14.21 15.06
N GLY A 76 -3.94 -14.52 13.82
CA GLY A 76 -5.19 -15.24 13.53
C GLY A 76 -6.46 -14.44 13.77
N LYS A 77 -6.35 -13.12 13.96
CA LYS A 77 -7.52 -12.23 14.14
C LYS A 77 -8.33 -12.08 12.85
N ILE A 78 -7.67 -12.18 11.72
CA ILE A 78 -8.23 -12.17 10.36
C ILE A 78 -7.67 -13.35 9.57
N ARG A 79 -8.35 -13.74 8.50
CA ARG A 79 -7.98 -14.89 7.65
C ARG A 79 -7.24 -14.47 6.39
N ALA A 80 -7.57 -13.30 5.85
CA ALA A 80 -6.91 -12.77 4.66
C ALA A 80 -6.84 -11.24 4.68
N ILE A 81 -5.85 -10.70 3.96
CA ILE A 81 -5.73 -9.27 3.63
C ILE A 81 -5.91 -9.14 2.13
N VAL A 82 -6.85 -8.30 1.70
CA VAL A 82 -6.95 -7.89 0.29
C VAL A 82 -6.02 -6.72 0.06
N MET A 83 -5.03 -6.89 -0.82
CA MET A 83 -3.99 -5.89 -1.06
C MET A 83 -3.30 -6.10 -2.41
N ASP A 84 -2.51 -5.13 -2.81
CA ASP A 84 -1.73 -5.17 -4.04
C ASP A 84 -0.63 -6.24 -4.00
N GLU A 85 -0.44 -6.92 -5.14
CA GLU A 85 0.46 -8.07 -5.28
C GLU A 85 1.92 -7.73 -4.95
N MET A 86 2.43 -6.59 -5.42
CA MET A 86 3.84 -6.25 -5.20
C MET A 86 4.16 -5.96 -3.73
N PRO A 87 3.38 -5.15 -3.00
CA PRO A 87 3.52 -5.04 -1.54
C PRO A 87 3.31 -6.37 -0.81
N ALA A 88 2.35 -7.21 -1.23
CA ALA A 88 2.15 -8.53 -0.65
C ALA A 88 3.40 -9.40 -0.79
N LYS A 89 4.05 -9.43 -1.97
CA LYS A 89 5.32 -10.13 -2.20
C LYS A 89 6.45 -9.61 -1.30
N ARG A 90 6.47 -8.30 -0.98
CA ARG A 90 7.45 -7.75 -0.03
C ARG A 90 7.22 -8.23 1.39
N PHE A 91 5.96 -8.39 1.80
CA PHE A 91 5.66 -9.02 3.09
C PHE A 91 6.06 -10.49 3.13
N LEU A 92 5.88 -11.27 2.04
CA LEU A 92 6.36 -12.66 1.97
C LEU A 92 7.87 -12.76 2.20
N ASN A 93 8.65 -11.83 1.64
CA ASN A 93 10.11 -11.83 1.79
C ASN A 93 10.57 -11.40 3.19
N ALA A 94 9.77 -10.60 3.89
CA ALA A 94 10.12 -10.04 5.19
C ALA A 94 9.53 -10.81 6.39
N VAL A 95 8.49 -11.60 6.15
CA VAL A 95 7.69 -12.23 7.22
C VAL A 95 7.42 -13.69 6.85
N GLU A 96 7.97 -14.61 7.64
CA GLU A 96 7.74 -16.04 7.45
C GLU A 96 6.28 -16.45 7.76
N GLY A 97 5.83 -17.55 7.14
CA GLY A 97 4.51 -18.15 7.39
C GLY A 97 3.36 -17.43 6.68
N LEU A 98 3.64 -16.62 5.66
CA LEU A 98 2.63 -16.01 4.78
C LEU A 98 2.59 -16.71 3.43
N ALA A 99 1.45 -16.61 2.74
CA ALA A 99 1.24 -17.05 1.36
C ALA A 99 0.32 -16.07 0.63
N ILE A 100 0.44 -16.03 -0.69
CA ILE A 100 -0.50 -15.32 -1.57
C ILE A 100 -1.33 -16.39 -2.27
N MET A 101 -2.66 -16.21 -2.30
CA MET A 101 -3.54 -17.08 -3.07
C MET A 101 -3.28 -16.92 -4.57
N ASP A 102 -3.33 -18.02 -5.33
CA ASP A 102 -2.87 -18.04 -6.73
C ASP A 102 -3.74 -17.19 -7.67
N GLU A 103 -5.02 -16.99 -7.36
CA GLU A 103 -5.93 -16.19 -8.18
C GLU A 103 -5.84 -14.71 -7.82
N ALA A 104 -5.82 -13.83 -8.84
CA ALA A 104 -5.92 -12.40 -8.65
C ALA A 104 -7.38 -11.95 -8.55
N LEU A 105 -7.64 -10.97 -7.67
CA LEU A 105 -8.96 -10.39 -7.45
C LEU A 105 -9.31 -9.28 -8.46
N SER A 106 -8.30 -8.61 -9.03
CA SER A 106 -8.47 -7.56 -10.04
C SER A 106 -7.23 -7.38 -10.90
N ASN A 107 -7.37 -6.52 -11.93
CA ASN A 107 -6.28 -6.03 -12.77
C ASN A 107 -6.45 -4.51 -12.91
N GLU A 108 -5.44 -3.75 -12.53
CA GLU A 108 -5.51 -2.32 -12.28
C GLU A 108 -4.38 -1.56 -12.96
N SER A 109 -4.54 -0.22 -13.02
CA SER A 109 -3.49 0.70 -13.42
C SER A 109 -3.29 1.75 -12.33
N TYR A 110 -2.03 2.20 -12.13
CA TYR A 110 -1.73 3.31 -11.25
C TYR A 110 -1.39 4.57 -12.05
N ALA A 111 -1.90 5.70 -11.56
CA ALA A 111 -1.60 7.02 -12.08
C ALA A 111 -1.43 8.04 -10.95
N ILE A 112 -0.82 9.17 -11.28
CA ILE A 112 -0.68 10.30 -10.38
C ILE A 112 -2.01 11.04 -10.30
N GLY A 113 -2.53 11.29 -9.09
CA GLY A 113 -3.78 11.99 -8.86
C GLY A 113 -3.60 13.49 -8.66
N PHE A 114 -4.53 14.29 -9.19
CA PHE A 114 -4.50 15.76 -9.12
C PHE A 114 -5.84 16.32 -8.67
N LYS A 115 -5.81 17.57 -8.19
CA LYS A 115 -7.04 18.32 -7.98
C LYS A 115 -7.83 18.41 -9.29
N LYS A 116 -9.14 18.18 -9.21
CA LYS A 116 -10.04 18.28 -10.37
C LYS A 116 -9.91 19.63 -11.08
N GLY A 117 -9.72 19.59 -12.40
CA GLY A 117 -9.58 20.78 -13.26
C GLY A 117 -8.15 21.33 -13.38
N ASN A 118 -7.14 20.68 -12.78
CA ASN A 118 -5.73 21.12 -12.88
C ASN A 118 -5.05 20.58 -14.14
N SER A 119 -5.61 20.89 -15.32
CA SER A 119 -5.15 20.36 -16.60
C SER A 119 -3.71 20.78 -16.96
N GLU A 120 -3.27 21.96 -16.48
CA GLU A 120 -1.92 22.46 -16.74
C GLU A 120 -0.86 21.54 -16.08
N LEU A 121 -1.03 21.24 -14.78
CA LEU A 121 -0.09 20.37 -14.08
C LEU A 121 -0.17 18.93 -14.61
N VAL A 122 -1.37 18.41 -14.90
CA VAL A 122 -1.57 17.09 -15.54
C VAL A 122 -0.77 17.01 -16.84
N SER A 123 -0.89 18.02 -17.72
CA SER A 123 -0.19 18.04 -19.01
C SER A 123 1.33 18.10 -18.84
N ALA A 124 1.81 18.91 -17.89
CA ALA A 124 3.24 19.03 -17.61
C ALA A 124 3.83 17.72 -17.05
N VAL A 125 3.10 17.06 -16.16
CA VAL A 125 3.50 15.75 -15.59
C VAL A 125 3.45 14.66 -16.65
N ASN A 126 2.42 14.60 -17.49
CA ASN A 126 2.35 13.62 -18.59
C ASN A 126 3.49 13.78 -19.58
N LYS A 127 3.87 15.02 -19.90
CA LYS A 127 5.06 15.30 -20.72
C LYS A 127 6.32 14.73 -20.04
N ALA A 128 6.50 14.98 -18.73
CA ALA A 128 7.65 14.47 -17.99
C ALA A 128 7.68 12.92 -17.97
N LEU A 129 6.53 12.28 -17.73
CA LEU A 129 6.40 10.82 -17.77
C LEU A 129 6.73 10.24 -19.15
N SER A 130 6.24 10.87 -20.22
CA SER A 130 6.53 10.47 -21.60
C SER A 130 8.03 10.55 -21.91
N GLU A 131 8.69 11.65 -21.52
CA GLU A 131 10.12 11.82 -21.67
C GLU A 131 10.91 10.77 -20.88
N MET A 132 10.54 10.51 -19.62
CA MET A 132 11.19 9.49 -18.78
C MET A 132 10.99 8.06 -19.31
N LYS A 133 9.84 7.79 -19.95
CA LYS A 133 9.62 6.51 -20.67
C LYS A 133 10.54 6.40 -21.90
N ALA A 134 10.66 7.49 -22.66
CA ALA A 134 11.45 7.51 -23.90
C ALA A 134 12.97 7.44 -23.67
N ASP A 135 13.48 8.10 -22.62
CA ASP A 135 14.91 8.15 -22.30
C ASP A 135 15.39 6.97 -21.42
N GLY A 136 14.50 6.06 -21.04
CA GLY A 136 14.81 4.88 -20.22
C GLY A 136 14.86 5.13 -18.71
N THR A 137 14.65 6.36 -18.23
CA THR A 137 14.65 6.69 -16.80
C THR A 137 13.61 5.86 -16.04
N MET A 138 12.38 5.73 -16.57
CA MET A 138 11.35 4.90 -15.95
C MET A 138 11.77 3.44 -15.84
N ALA A 139 12.31 2.86 -16.91
CA ALA A 139 12.77 1.48 -16.92
C ALA A 139 13.87 1.25 -15.87
N ALA A 140 14.83 2.19 -15.73
CA ALA A 140 15.89 2.10 -14.73
C ALA A 140 15.36 2.18 -13.30
N ILE A 141 14.36 3.04 -13.02
CA ILE A 141 13.71 3.12 -11.71
C ILE A 141 13.01 1.79 -11.40
N PHE A 142 12.20 1.27 -12.32
CA PHE A 142 11.50 -0.01 -12.09
C PHE A 142 12.47 -1.16 -11.87
N ALA A 143 13.51 -1.30 -12.70
CA ALA A 143 14.53 -2.33 -12.54
C ALA A 143 15.20 -2.26 -11.16
N LYS A 144 15.51 -1.06 -10.67
CA LYS A 144 16.10 -0.84 -9.34
C LYS A 144 15.24 -1.40 -8.21
N TYR A 145 13.92 -1.13 -8.24
CA TYR A 145 13.02 -1.43 -7.11
C TYR A 145 12.25 -2.74 -7.25
N ILE A 146 12.04 -3.24 -8.47
CA ILE A 146 11.33 -4.51 -8.73
C ILE A 146 12.31 -5.68 -8.80
N ASP A 147 13.34 -5.56 -9.65
CA ASP A 147 14.27 -6.65 -9.95
C ASP A 147 15.53 -6.59 -9.09
N GLY A 148 15.90 -5.40 -8.61
CA GLY A 148 17.10 -5.16 -7.81
C GLY A 148 16.88 -5.31 -6.31
N ASP A 149 18.01 -5.30 -5.58
CA ASP A 149 18.01 -5.15 -4.12
C ASP A 149 18.06 -3.66 -3.75
N TYR A 150 16.91 -3.08 -3.47
CA TYR A 150 16.82 -1.69 -3.06
C TYR A 150 17.10 -1.46 -1.56
N SER A 151 17.47 -2.48 -0.80
CA SER A 151 17.80 -2.34 0.63
C SER A 151 19.01 -1.43 0.86
N ALA A 152 19.90 -1.31 -0.15
CA ALA A 152 21.04 -0.42 -0.14
C ALA A 152 20.74 1.03 -0.54
N VAL A 153 19.55 1.30 -1.12
CA VAL A 153 19.16 2.65 -1.57
C VAL A 153 18.91 3.54 -0.35
N LYS A 154 19.55 4.71 -0.34
CA LYS A 154 19.38 5.69 0.73
C LYS A 154 18.56 6.88 0.23
N PRO A 155 17.79 7.56 1.12
CA PRO A 155 17.09 8.78 0.74
C PRO A 155 17.99 9.86 0.14
N ASP A 156 19.23 9.96 0.60
CA ASP A 156 20.20 10.95 0.11
C ASP A 156 20.74 10.64 -1.31
N ASP A 157 20.49 9.43 -1.83
CA ASP A 157 20.82 9.07 -3.21
C ASP A 157 19.81 9.64 -4.22
N ILE A 158 18.66 10.15 -3.74
CA ILE A 158 17.60 10.72 -4.58
C ILE A 158 17.70 12.25 -4.56
N ASP A 159 17.89 12.84 -5.73
CA ASP A 159 17.99 14.30 -5.90
C ASP A 159 16.60 14.94 -5.88
N PHE A 160 16.21 15.52 -4.76
CA PHE A 160 14.94 16.26 -4.59
C PHE A 160 15.00 17.67 -5.18
N ASN A 161 16.04 18.00 -5.93
CA ASN A 161 16.22 19.30 -6.61
C ASN A 161 16.07 20.48 -5.62
N LYS A 162 16.71 20.39 -4.45
CA LYS A 162 16.60 21.39 -3.37
C LYS A 162 17.07 22.77 -3.84
N GLY A 163 16.30 23.79 -3.48
CA GLY A 163 16.61 25.17 -3.83
C GLY A 163 16.29 25.54 -5.28
N ALA A 164 15.51 24.73 -6.01
CA ALA A 164 15.09 25.04 -7.36
C ALA A 164 14.28 26.37 -7.43
N GLU A 165 14.58 27.20 -8.41
CA GLU A 165 13.97 28.54 -8.56
C GLU A 165 12.48 28.51 -8.92
N GLY A 166 11.98 27.41 -9.53
CA GLY A 166 10.57 27.21 -9.89
C GLY A 166 9.65 26.93 -8.71
N GLY A 167 10.14 27.05 -7.47
CA GLY A 167 9.38 26.81 -6.25
C GLY A 167 9.29 25.32 -5.88
N LYS A 168 8.24 24.95 -5.13
CA LYS A 168 8.07 23.61 -4.60
C LYS A 168 6.97 22.84 -5.33
N LEU A 169 7.12 21.52 -5.40
CA LEU A 169 6.10 20.56 -5.80
C LEU A 169 5.78 19.68 -4.60
N TYR A 170 4.61 19.87 -4.02
CA TYR A 170 4.15 19.11 -2.87
C TYR A 170 3.46 17.84 -3.32
N VAL A 171 3.99 16.69 -2.93
CA VAL A 171 3.48 15.36 -3.31
C VAL A 171 3.00 14.61 -2.08
N GLY A 172 1.72 14.24 -2.09
CA GLY A 172 1.11 13.39 -1.08
C GLY A 172 1.40 11.92 -1.36
N THR A 173 1.81 11.19 -0.32
CA THR A 173 2.09 9.74 -0.40
C THR A 173 1.74 9.03 0.91
N GLU A 174 1.63 7.69 0.90
CA GLU A 174 1.55 6.83 2.08
C GLU A 174 2.77 5.91 2.10
N ALA A 175 3.85 6.32 2.78
CA ALA A 175 5.16 5.68 2.68
C ALA A 175 5.29 4.41 3.54
N GLY A 176 4.39 3.46 3.32
CA GLY A 176 4.35 2.10 3.85
C GLY A 176 4.06 1.06 2.77
N PHE A 177 4.20 1.42 1.48
CA PHE A 177 3.76 0.65 0.32
C PHE A 177 4.94 0.25 -0.59
N ALA A 178 5.95 -0.41 -0.02
CA ALA A 178 7.10 -0.88 -0.79
C ALA A 178 6.68 -1.87 -1.91
N PRO A 179 7.27 -1.78 -3.12
CA PRO A 179 8.45 -1.02 -3.51
C PRO A 179 8.17 0.40 -4.04
N TYR A 180 6.92 0.86 -4.01
CA TYR A 180 6.50 2.14 -4.59
C TYR A 180 6.93 3.32 -3.72
N GLU A 181 6.59 3.31 -2.43
CA GLU A 181 6.99 4.34 -1.48
C GLU A 181 7.27 3.74 -0.09
N LEU A 182 8.42 4.10 0.45
CA LEU A 182 8.89 3.62 1.74
C LEU A 182 9.59 4.72 2.51
N LYS A 183 9.24 4.88 3.79
CA LYS A 183 9.96 5.76 4.70
C LYS A 183 11.19 5.03 5.24
N VAL A 184 12.37 5.62 5.06
CA VAL A 184 13.65 5.11 5.57
C VAL A 184 14.30 6.21 6.40
N GLY A 185 14.41 6.00 7.70
CA GLY A 185 14.89 7.04 8.61
C GLY A 185 14.04 8.32 8.53
N ASN A 186 14.67 9.43 8.17
CA ASN A 186 14.00 10.72 8.00
C ASN A 186 13.63 11.04 6.54
N GLY A 187 13.91 10.15 5.59
CA GLY A 187 13.64 10.36 4.18
C GLY A 187 12.75 9.29 3.58
N PHE A 188 12.67 9.28 2.26
CA PHE A 188 11.78 8.42 1.49
C PHE A 188 12.54 7.83 0.30
N ILE A 189 12.21 6.58 -0.06
CA ILE A 189 12.71 5.88 -1.25
C ILE A 189 11.54 5.16 -1.93
N GLY A 190 11.73 4.69 -3.14
CA GLY A 190 10.76 3.89 -3.88
C GLY A 190 10.53 4.42 -5.29
N ILE A 191 9.78 3.66 -6.06
CA ILE A 191 9.45 3.97 -7.46
C ILE A 191 8.78 5.34 -7.55
N ASP A 192 7.73 5.56 -6.77
CA ASP A 192 6.92 6.78 -6.77
C ASP A 192 7.74 7.99 -6.32
N ILE A 193 8.61 7.80 -5.34
CA ILE A 193 9.47 8.86 -4.81
C ILE A 193 10.50 9.29 -5.86
N GLU A 194 11.21 8.33 -6.46
CA GLU A 194 12.24 8.62 -7.45
C GLU A 194 11.66 9.14 -8.76
N MET A 195 10.49 8.62 -9.16
CA MET A 195 9.72 9.15 -10.28
C MET A 195 9.32 10.61 -10.04
N CYS A 196 8.76 10.93 -8.87
CA CYS A 196 8.39 12.30 -8.51
C CYS A 196 9.59 13.25 -8.43
N ALA A 197 10.76 12.77 -7.97
CA ALA A 197 12.00 13.56 -7.98
C ALA A 197 12.42 13.95 -9.40
N ASN A 198 12.37 13.01 -10.34
CA ASN A 198 12.65 13.28 -11.75
C ASN A 198 11.61 14.21 -12.38
N ILE A 199 10.33 14.05 -12.07
CA ILE A 199 9.26 14.96 -12.51
C ILE A 199 9.53 16.39 -11.98
N ALA A 200 9.78 16.53 -10.67
CA ALA A 200 10.06 17.84 -10.07
C ALA A 200 11.26 18.53 -10.73
N LYS A 201 12.33 17.78 -11.00
CA LYS A 201 13.51 18.28 -11.72
C LYS A 201 13.18 18.77 -13.13
N LYS A 202 12.40 18.00 -13.90
CA LYS A 202 11.94 18.41 -15.24
C LYS A 202 11.04 19.65 -15.22
N LEU A 203 10.30 19.87 -14.12
CA LEU A 203 9.47 21.05 -13.89
C LEU A 203 10.25 22.23 -13.28
N GLY A 204 11.55 22.07 -12.99
CA GLY A 204 12.36 23.09 -12.33
C GLY A 204 11.96 23.38 -10.89
N LYS A 205 11.32 22.43 -10.20
CA LYS A 205 10.78 22.57 -8.84
C LYS A 205 11.57 21.71 -7.84
N GLU A 206 11.55 22.13 -6.58
CA GLU A 206 12.00 21.29 -5.45
C GLU A 206 10.90 20.30 -5.07
N LEU A 207 11.22 19.01 -4.96
CA LEU A 207 10.28 18.00 -4.46
C LEU A 207 10.11 18.11 -2.95
N VAL A 208 8.85 18.13 -2.49
CA VAL A 208 8.49 18.04 -1.06
C VAL A 208 7.50 16.90 -0.87
N ILE A 209 7.91 15.84 -0.17
CA ILE A 209 7.04 14.71 0.16
C ILE A 209 6.24 14.98 1.44
N ILE A 210 4.93 14.83 1.36
CA ILE A 210 3.99 14.91 2.49
C ILE A 210 3.41 13.53 2.74
N ASN A 211 3.96 12.83 3.71
CA ASN A 211 3.49 11.49 4.10
C ASN A 211 2.24 11.59 4.99
N MET A 212 1.19 10.85 4.63
CA MET A 212 -0.06 10.79 5.39
C MET A 212 -0.79 9.45 5.15
N ASN A 213 -1.90 9.20 5.86
CA ASN A 213 -2.71 8.03 5.62
C ASN A 213 -3.34 8.06 4.22
N PHE A 214 -3.45 6.91 3.57
CA PHE A 214 -3.90 6.80 2.19
C PHE A 214 -5.29 7.40 1.97
N ASP A 215 -6.23 7.15 2.87
CA ASP A 215 -7.60 7.68 2.82
C ASP A 215 -7.68 9.21 2.94
N ALA A 216 -6.64 9.88 3.44
CA ALA A 216 -6.57 11.34 3.54
C ALA A 216 -6.05 12.00 2.25
N LEU A 217 -5.40 11.26 1.35
CA LEU A 217 -4.77 11.80 0.14
C LEU A 217 -5.76 12.52 -0.80
N PRO A 218 -6.96 11.96 -1.11
CA PRO A 218 -7.93 12.65 -1.97
C PRO A 218 -8.35 14.02 -1.41
N THR A 219 -8.55 14.11 -0.10
CA THR A 219 -8.88 15.40 0.55
C THR A 219 -7.70 16.35 0.50
N ALA A 220 -6.48 15.86 0.70
CA ALA A 220 -5.28 16.70 0.67
C ALA A 220 -5.07 17.35 -0.70
N VAL A 221 -5.26 16.62 -1.81
CA VAL A 221 -5.12 17.20 -3.15
C VAL A 221 -6.28 18.12 -3.51
N SER A 222 -7.51 17.79 -3.13
CA SER A 222 -8.68 18.64 -3.43
C SER A 222 -8.61 20.00 -2.72
N THR A 223 -8.08 20.04 -1.50
CA THR A 223 -7.91 21.27 -0.71
C THR A 223 -6.63 22.04 -1.06
N GLY A 224 -5.75 21.48 -1.90
CA GLY A 224 -4.47 22.12 -2.25
C GLY A 224 -3.39 22.02 -1.16
N LYS A 225 -3.53 21.10 -0.20
CA LYS A 225 -2.48 20.78 0.77
C LYS A 225 -1.28 20.11 0.10
N VAL A 226 -1.54 19.36 -0.98
CA VAL A 226 -0.56 18.82 -1.90
C VAL A 226 -0.97 19.18 -3.33
N ASP A 227 0.00 19.27 -4.23
CA ASP A 227 -0.23 19.55 -5.66
C ASP A 227 -0.67 18.30 -6.41
N MET A 228 -0.14 17.14 -6.02
CA MET A 228 -0.47 15.85 -6.62
C MET A 228 -0.31 14.71 -5.60
N ILE A 229 -0.90 13.55 -5.93
CA ILE A 229 -0.79 12.30 -5.17
C ILE A 229 0.03 11.31 -6.00
N CYS A 230 1.07 10.73 -5.40
CA CYS A 230 1.79 9.60 -5.96
C CYS A 230 1.94 8.55 -4.84
N ALA A 231 1.15 7.46 -4.93
CA ALA A 231 0.96 6.52 -3.83
C ALA A 231 0.37 5.18 -4.31
N GLY A 232 0.88 4.62 -5.43
CA GLY A 232 0.27 3.44 -6.03
C GLY A 232 -1.24 3.61 -6.29
N MET A 233 -1.66 4.84 -6.65
CA MET A 233 -3.08 5.19 -6.70
C MET A 233 -3.78 4.58 -7.92
N THR A 234 -4.65 3.59 -7.69
CA THR A 234 -5.48 3.01 -8.74
C THR A 234 -6.44 4.01 -9.33
N VAL A 235 -6.52 4.03 -10.65
CA VAL A 235 -7.50 4.82 -11.41
C VAL A 235 -8.84 4.10 -11.36
N THR A 236 -9.85 4.72 -10.72
CA THR A 236 -11.23 4.21 -10.70
C THR A 236 -12.20 5.28 -11.19
N ASP A 237 -13.36 4.84 -11.72
CA ASP A 237 -14.38 5.78 -12.19
C ASP A 237 -14.95 6.64 -11.05
N GLU A 238 -15.02 6.11 -9.85
CA GLU A 238 -15.41 6.86 -8.66
C GLU A 238 -14.40 7.98 -8.35
N ARG A 239 -13.09 7.66 -8.34
CA ARG A 239 -12.04 8.64 -8.11
C ARG A 239 -12.00 9.72 -9.19
N LYS A 240 -12.22 9.35 -10.47
CA LYS A 240 -12.28 10.30 -11.60
C LYS A 240 -13.39 11.35 -11.47
N GLN A 241 -14.43 11.10 -10.69
CA GLN A 241 -15.47 12.10 -10.43
C GLN A 241 -14.90 13.29 -9.64
N ASN A 242 -13.96 13.04 -8.73
CA ASN A 242 -13.48 14.03 -7.76
C ASN A 242 -12.04 14.49 -7.98
N MET A 243 -11.27 13.82 -8.84
CA MET A 243 -9.88 14.17 -9.17
C MET A 243 -9.56 13.87 -10.63
N ASP A 244 -8.51 14.49 -11.14
CA ASP A 244 -7.93 14.15 -12.45
C ASP A 244 -6.70 13.25 -12.26
N PHE A 245 -6.32 12.55 -13.32
CA PHE A 245 -5.20 11.62 -13.30
C PHE A 245 -4.24 11.89 -14.45
N SER A 246 -2.98 11.54 -14.24
CA SER A 246 -1.99 11.44 -15.31
C SER A 246 -2.27 10.24 -16.22
N ASP A 247 -1.45 10.07 -17.24
CA ASP A 247 -1.28 8.80 -17.91
C ASP A 247 -0.79 7.74 -16.92
N ASP A 248 -1.15 6.49 -17.14
CA ASP A 248 -0.74 5.37 -16.30
C ASP A 248 0.79 5.21 -16.29
N TYR A 249 1.37 5.05 -15.10
CA TYR A 249 2.78 4.70 -14.95
C TYR A 249 2.99 3.22 -14.58
N VAL A 250 1.96 2.55 -14.05
CA VAL A 250 1.87 1.10 -13.87
C VAL A 250 0.62 0.59 -14.58
N THR A 251 0.74 -0.53 -15.29
CA THR A 251 -0.38 -1.29 -15.86
C THR A 251 -0.27 -2.74 -15.44
N GLY A 252 -1.41 -3.41 -15.28
CA GLY A 252 -1.42 -4.82 -14.90
C GLY A 252 -1.15 -5.06 -13.40
N ALA A 253 -1.29 -4.05 -12.55
CA ALA A 253 -1.28 -4.24 -11.11
C ALA A 253 -2.46 -5.12 -10.68
N LYS A 254 -2.26 -5.96 -9.67
CA LYS A 254 -3.26 -6.92 -9.23
C LYS A 254 -3.56 -6.76 -7.76
N GLN A 255 -4.83 -6.90 -7.39
CA GLN A 255 -5.19 -7.19 -6.00
C GLN A 255 -5.14 -8.69 -5.76
N VAL A 256 -4.63 -9.10 -4.61
CA VAL A 256 -4.47 -10.49 -4.19
C VAL A 256 -4.95 -10.67 -2.76
N ALA A 257 -5.16 -11.91 -2.35
CA ALA A 257 -5.40 -12.27 -0.96
C ALA A 257 -4.10 -12.77 -0.33
N LEU A 258 -3.57 -12.04 0.65
CA LEU A 258 -2.46 -12.45 1.51
C LEU A 258 -3.03 -13.20 2.72
N VAL A 259 -2.54 -14.42 2.97
CA VAL A 259 -3.04 -15.35 4.00
C VAL A 259 -1.87 -15.91 4.80
N ARG A 260 -2.15 -16.59 5.93
CA ARG A 260 -1.14 -17.45 6.56
C ARG A 260 -0.94 -18.69 5.68
N ALA A 261 0.32 -19.15 5.57
CA ALA A 261 0.65 -20.33 4.77
C ALA A 261 -0.06 -21.60 5.29
N ASP A 262 -0.20 -21.73 6.61
CA ASP A 262 -0.88 -22.87 7.25
C ASP A 262 -2.39 -22.90 6.97
N ASP A 263 -2.99 -21.76 6.67
CA ASP A 263 -4.40 -21.60 6.36
C ASP A 263 -4.73 -21.82 4.86
N TYR A 264 -3.73 -22.03 4.01
CA TYR A 264 -3.91 -22.13 2.57
C TYR A 264 -3.46 -23.48 2.02
N GLU A 265 -4.22 -24.02 1.09
CA GLU A 265 -3.90 -25.24 0.34
C GLU A 265 -3.97 -24.91 -1.16
N LYS A 266 -2.81 -25.01 -1.83
CA LYS A 266 -2.70 -24.80 -3.28
C LYS A 266 -3.37 -25.92 -4.07
#